data_541ec0cfb3cc83dfdc38262dc6b9529c
#
_entry.id   541ec0cfb3cc83dfdc38262dc6b9529c
#
_cell.length_a   1.000
_cell.length_b   1.000
_cell.length_c   1.000
_cell.angle_alpha   90.00
_cell.angle_beta   90.00
_cell.angle_gamma   90.00
#
_symmetry.space_group_name_H-M   'P 1'
#
loop_
_entity.id
_entity.type
_entity.pdbx_description
1 polymer ?
#
loop_
_entity_poly.entity_id
_entity_poly.type
_entity_poly.pdbx_seq_one_letter_code
_entity_poly.pdbx_strand_id
1 'polypeptide(L)'
;MSSRGKGILSNSGMTQLKAIRQSEESRSSHSRRELLRQLLGAGLGVPLAGLGITLSQASDKSPSRPTTPATGAPLSKEDDNFLEELERANFAFFWEQASPQTGLVKDRCNVRGPDHTVVASIAATGFGLTALCIGHKRGYISSAQARGRVLTTLRFLWKKLAHHRGFFFHFADVNTGERLWDSEVSSIDTAILLCGVLTCREYFHDYEIRRLAVDIFNRVDWSWLAEDTPLLSQGWMPEIGFLPYRWDDYSELMMMYLLGMGAYYRPLPARTWTSWKRVTFEYHGLRYIGSFAPLFVHQYSQAWFDFRKKRDSYADYFQNSIIATEAHRLFCLELARQFPDYSNDLWGITASDSQSNDYVVWGGPPEMGPIDGTVVPSAAGGSLAFTPEAALRVLRNIRTRYGTGAWSKYGFVDAFNPLKNWFDHDVIGIDTGITMLMAENLRTGFVWETFMRNPEAKRGMDRAGFKPYQPSSTPQIQQPIALSR
;
A
#
# COMPACT_ATOMS: atom_id res chain seq x y z
N MET A 1 -18.95 57.86 5.63
CA MET A 1 -18.63 57.51 4.23
C MET A 1 -17.39 56.64 4.27
N SER A 2 -17.56 55.35 4.13
CA SER A 2 -16.44 54.38 4.07
C SER A 2 -16.84 53.30 3.08
N SER A 3 -16.19 53.29 1.93
CA SER A 3 -16.40 52.32 0.85
C SER A 3 -15.62 51.04 1.11
N ARG A 4 -16.33 49.91 1.26
CA ARG A 4 -15.77 48.57 1.24
C ARG A 4 -15.39 48.18 -0.18
N GLY A 5 -14.08 48.00 -0.45
CA GLY A 5 -13.59 47.38 -1.69
C GLY A 5 -13.84 45.89 -1.68
N LYS A 6 -14.70 45.40 -2.57
CA LYS A 6 -14.80 43.99 -2.92
C LYS A 6 -13.69 43.67 -3.92
N GLY A 7 -12.71 42.88 -3.53
CA GLY A 7 -11.73 42.31 -4.46
C GLY A 7 -12.39 41.31 -5.39
N ILE A 8 -12.59 41.69 -6.62
CA ILE A 8 -13.05 40.82 -7.72
C ILE A 8 -11.79 40.13 -8.27
N LEU A 9 -11.67 38.82 -8.06
CA LEU A 9 -10.67 38.01 -8.75
C LEU A 9 -10.92 38.08 -10.24
N SER A 10 -9.89 38.39 -11.03
CA SER A 10 -9.99 38.57 -12.47
C SER A 10 -10.35 37.25 -13.17
N ASN A 11 -11.10 37.30 -14.26
CA ASN A 11 -11.50 36.16 -15.08
C ASN A 11 -10.32 35.29 -15.56
N SER A 12 -9.10 35.82 -15.62
CA SER A 12 -7.88 35.08 -15.97
C SER A 12 -7.45 34.13 -14.88
N GLY A 13 -7.63 34.48 -13.60
CA GLY A 13 -7.32 33.60 -12.46
C GLY A 13 -8.25 32.38 -12.37
N MET A 14 -9.54 32.58 -12.67
CA MET A 14 -10.51 31.46 -12.70
C MET A 14 -10.29 30.52 -13.89
N THR A 15 -9.82 31.02 -15.01
CA THR A 15 -9.51 30.21 -16.20
C THR A 15 -8.24 29.41 -15.99
N GLN A 16 -7.21 29.97 -15.34
CA GLN A 16 -6.00 29.26 -14.95
C GLN A 16 -6.26 28.17 -13.91
N LEU A 17 -7.07 28.44 -12.89
CA LEU A 17 -7.48 27.44 -11.89
C LEU A 17 -8.30 26.29 -12.52
N LYS A 18 -9.16 26.60 -13.50
CA LYS A 18 -9.88 25.56 -14.26
C LYS A 18 -8.95 24.74 -15.15
N ALA A 19 -7.96 25.35 -15.80
CA ALA A 19 -6.98 24.64 -16.62
C ALA A 19 -6.04 23.75 -15.79
N ILE A 20 -5.61 24.23 -14.62
CA ILE A 20 -4.83 23.42 -13.65
C ILE A 20 -5.67 22.26 -13.13
N ARG A 21 -6.93 22.51 -12.74
CA ARG A 21 -7.86 21.47 -12.32
C ARG A 21 -8.11 20.41 -13.42
N GLN A 22 -8.28 20.83 -14.68
CA GLN A 22 -8.44 19.90 -15.81
C GLN A 22 -7.18 19.12 -16.13
N SER A 23 -5.98 19.68 -15.96
CA SER A 23 -4.73 18.95 -16.15
C SER A 23 -4.46 17.94 -15.01
N GLU A 24 -4.86 18.26 -13.79
CA GLU A 24 -4.82 17.33 -12.64
C GLU A 24 -5.90 16.25 -12.75
N GLU A 25 -7.09 16.59 -13.23
CA GLU A 25 -8.17 15.64 -13.54
C GLU A 25 -7.75 14.64 -14.61
N SER A 26 -6.98 15.06 -15.61
CA SER A 26 -6.40 14.17 -16.64
C SER A 26 -5.35 13.23 -16.08
N ARG A 27 -4.47 13.69 -15.20
CA ARG A 27 -3.36 12.90 -14.65
C ARG A 27 -3.79 11.79 -13.68
N SER A 28 -4.85 11.99 -12.93
CA SER A 28 -5.21 11.15 -11.80
C SER A 28 -6.47 10.31 -12.00
N SER A 29 -7.40 10.74 -12.84
CA SER A 29 -8.61 9.94 -13.13
C SER A 29 -8.27 8.60 -13.83
N HIS A 30 -7.11 8.52 -14.47
CA HIS A 30 -6.59 7.30 -15.10
C HIS A 30 -5.98 6.30 -14.08
N SER A 31 -5.46 6.75 -12.92
CA SER A 31 -4.52 5.96 -12.15
C SER A 31 -5.09 4.69 -11.52
N ARG A 32 -6.17 4.76 -10.77
CA ARG A 32 -6.75 3.56 -10.12
C ARG A 32 -7.97 2.98 -10.85
N ARG A 33 -8.75 3.79 -11.55
CA ARG A 33 -9.83 3.27 -12.42
C ARG A 33 -9.25 2.44 -13.56
N GLU A 34 -8.17 2.90 -14.15
CA GLU A 34 -7.49 2.18 -15.22
C GLU A 34 -6.75 0.96 -14.66
N LEU A 35 -6.15 1.07 -13.47
CA LEU A 35 -5.60 -0.04 -12.70
C LEU A 35 -6.63 -1.16 -12.52
N LEU A 36 -7.82 -0.80 -12.06
CA LEU A 36 -8.92 -1.75 -11.85
C LEU A 36 -9.46 -2.30 -13.18
N ARG A 37 -9.50 -1.49 -14.25
CA ARG A 37 -9.86 -1.95 -15.60
C ARG A 37 -8.81 -2.84 -16.24
N GLN A 38 -7.52 -2.55 -16.06
CA GLN A 38 -6.42 -3.34 -16.60
C GLN A 38 -6.27 -4.68 -15.87
N LEU A 39 -6.44 -4.72 -14.57
CA LEU A 39 -6.47 -5.97 -13.79
C LEU A 39 -7.62 -6.89 -14.20
N LEU A 40 -8.71 -6.35 -14.75
CA LEU A 40 -9.93 -7.08 -15.10
C LEU A 40 -10.09 -7.31 -16.61
N GLY A 41 -9.42 -6.48 -17.43
CA GLY A 41 -9.40 -6.68 -18.90
C GLY A 41 -8.46 -7.79 -19.37
N ALA A 42 -7.47 -8.17 -18.57
CA ALA A 42 -6.52 -9.24 -18.89
C ALA A 42 -7.12 -10.66 -18.80
N GLY A 43 -8.37 -10.78 -18.33
CA GLY A 43 -9.08 -12.07 -18.20
C GLY A 43 -9.74 -12.61 -19.46
N LEU A 44 -9.69 -11.94 -20.61
CA LEU A 44 -10.32 -12.39 -21.86
C LEU A 44 -9.28 -12.55 -22.99
N GLY A 45 -8.80 -13.78 -23.11
CA GLY A 45 -8.44 -14.42 -24.38
C GLY A 45 -7.35 -13.76 -25.25
N VAL A 46 -6.08 -14.08 -24.97
CA VAL A 46 -5.05 -14.06 -26.02
C VAL A 46 -4.73 -15.51 -26.40
N PRO A 47 -4.82 -15.91 -27.69
CA PRO A 47 -4.45 -17.26 -28.09
C PRO A 47 -2.92 -17.42 -28.00
N LEU A 48 -2.47 -18.47 -27.32
CA LEU A 48 -1.10 -18.94 -27.35
C LEU A 48 -0.73 -19.37 -28.79
N ALA A 49 -0.01 -18.49 -29.49
CA ALA A 49 0.71 -18.90 -30.67
C ALA A 49 2.11 -19.37 -30.25
N GLY A 50 2.40 -20.64 -30.48
CA GLY A 50 3.63 -21.29 -30.06
C GLY A 50 4.89 -20.69 -30.68
N LEU A 51 5.86 -20.39 -29.86
CA LEU A 51 7.26 -20.24 -30.22
C LEU A 51 8.04 -21.34 -29.48
N GLY A 52 8.46 -22.33 -30.24
CA GLY A 52 9.37 -23.37 -29.77
C GLY A 52 10.72 -22.79 -29.43
N ILE A 53 11.09 -22.79 -28.17
CA ILE A 53 12.44 -22.46 -27.73
C ILE A 53 13.17 -23.77 -27.46
N THR A 54 14.18 -24.03 -28.27
CA THR A 54 15.15 -25.10 -28.10
C THR A 54 16.00 -24.83 -26.86
N LEU A 55 15.91 -25.71 -25.87
CA LEU A 55 16.76 -25.69 -24.66
C LEU A 55 18.22 -26.01 -25.04
N SER A 56 19.08 -25.01 -25.01
CA SER A 56 20.52 -25.21 -24.96
C SER A 56 20.92 -25.44 -23.49
N GLN A 57 21.59 -26.57 -23.25
CA GLN A 57 22.14 -26.92 -21.93
C GLN A 57 23.23 -25.91 -21.56
N ALA A 58 22.96 -25.09 -20.55
CA ALA A 58 23.97 -24.28 -19.86
C ALA A 58 24.21 -24.88 -18.47
N SER A 59 25.48 -25.10 -18.22
CA SER A 59 26.18 -25.57 -17.03
C SER A 59 25.48 -25.34 -15.69
N ASP A 60 25.35 -26.46 -14.98
CA ASP A 60 24.83 -26.67 -13.64
C ASP A 60 25.66 -25.88 -12.58
N LYS A 61 25.13 -24.71 -12.20
CA LYS A 61 25.34 -24.12 -10.88
C LYS A 61 23.96 -23.85 -10.31
N SER A 62 23.49 -24.81 -9.51
CA SER A 62 22.26 -24.62 -8.71
C SER A 62 22.33 -23.28 -7.98
N PRO A 63 21.30 -22.42 -8.12
CA PRO A 63 21.23 -21.22 -7.31
C PRO A 63 21.18 -21.64 -5.84
N SER A 64 22.00 -21.01 -5.01
CA SER A 64 22.00 -21.20 -3.58
C SER A 64 20.59 -21.00 -3.05
N ARG A 65 20.05 -22.04 -2.39
CA ARG A 65 18.74 -22.09 -1.77
C ARG A 65 18.54 -20.83 -0.92
N PRO A 66 17.41 -20.11 -1.03
CA PRO A 66 17.15 -18.97 -0.14
C PRO A 66 17.21 -19.46 1.30
N THR A 67 18.16 -19.00 2.05
CA THR A 67 18.17 -19.15 3.51
C THR A 67 17.05 -18.27 4.04
N THR A 68 16.07 -18.88 4.70
CA THR A 68 15.08 -18.12 5.47
C THR A 68 15.84 -17.14 6.36
N PRO A 69 15.62 -15.81 6.25
CA PRO A 69 16.28 -14.87 7.13
C PRO A 69 15.98 -15.29 8.57
N ALA A 70 17.00 -15.39 9.40
CA ALA A 70 16.81 -15.54 10.82
C ALA A 70 16.08 -14.29 11.31
N THR A 71 14.76 -14.37 11.47
CA THR A 71 13.96 -13.33 12.11
C THR A 71 14.50 -13.17 13.53
N GLY A 72 15.43 -12.23 13.74
CA GLY A 72 16.01 -11.98 15.05
C GLY A 72 17.48 -11.58 15.08
N ALA A 73 18.21 -11.55 13.96
CA ALA A 73 19.53 -10.93 13.96
C ALA A 73 19.35 -9.40 14.14
N PRO A 74 20.06 -8.76 15.08
CA PRO A 74 19.99 -7.32 15.23
C PRO A 74 20.50 -6.64 13.96
N LEU A 75 19.82 -5.57 13.54
CA LEU A 75 20.26 -4.72 12.44
C LEU A 75 21.69 -4.21 12.73
N SER A 76 22.51 -4.07 11.70
CA SER A 76 23.77 -3.36 11.83
C SER A 76 23.49 -1.89 12.22
N LYS A 77 24.43 -1.26 12.91
CA LYS A 77 24.30 0.15 13.26
C LYS A 77 24.15 1.04 12.01
N GLU A 78 24.78 0.65 10.92
CA GLU A 78 24.71 1.35 9.64
C GLU A 78 23.33 1.24 9.02
N ASP A 79 22.74 0.06 9.03
CA ASP A 79 21.38 -0.17 8.52
C ASP A 79 20.33 0.53 9.39
N ASP A 80 20.49 0.48 10.71
CA ASP A 80 19.57 1.18 11.60
C ASP A 80 19.63 2.71 11.44
N ASN A 81 20.84 3.27 11.23
CA ASN A 81 21.00 4.70 10.92
C ASN A 81 20.36 5.08 9.57
N PHE A 82 20.52 4.24 8.54
CA PHE A 82 19.88 4.47 7.25
C PHE A 82 18.35 4.42 7.37
N LEU A 83 17.81 3.45 8.09
CA LEU A 83 16.37 3.37 8.33
C LEU A 83 15.85 4.54 9.15
N GLU A 84 16.64 5.07 10.11
CA GLU A 84 16.28 6.28 10.86
C GLU A 84 16.21 7.51 9.93
N GLU A 85 17.17 7.66 8.99
CA GLU A 85 17.15 8.72 7.97
C GLU A 85 15.89 8.59 7.09
N LEU A 86 15.60 7.38 6.61
CA LEU A 86 14.46 7.09 5.75
C LEU A 86 13.13 7.35 6.45
N GLU A 87 12.94 6.82 7.65
CA GLU A 87 11.70 7.03 8.42
C GLU A 87 11.48 8.51 8.76
N ARG A 88 12.53 9.24 9.10
CA ARG A 88 12.43 10.68 9.38
C ARG A 88 12.03 11.48 8.14
N ALA A 89 12.59 11.15 6.98
CA ALA A 89 12.22 11.75 5.71
C ALA A 89 10.77 11.43 5.33
N ASN A 90 10.38 10.17 5.44
CA ASN A 90 9.01 9.73 5.16
C ASN A 90 7.99 10.36 6.14
N PHE A 91 8.35 10.47 7.42
CA PHE A 91 7.52 11.16 8.41
C PHE A 91 7.27 12.63 8.04
N ALA A 92 8.29 13.31 7.49
CA ALA A 92 8.15 14.69 7.08
C ALA A 92 7.06 14.89 6.01
N PHE A 93 6.86 13.91 5.10
CA PHE A 93 5.74 13.94 4.17
C PHE A 93 4.40 14.00 4.92
N PHE A 94 4.15 13.07 5.82
CA PHE A 94 2.89 13.00 6.57
C PHE A 94 2.68 14.17 7.51
N TRP A 95 3.75 14.80 7.96
CA TRP A 95 3.68 15.97 8.82
C TRP A 95 3.39 17.26 8.03
N GLU A 96 4.08 17.46 6.92
CA GLU A 96 4.02 18.70 6.14
C GLU A 96 2.91 18.69 5.07
N GLN A 97 2.62 17.53 4.48
CA GLN A 97 1.61 17.39 3.42
C GLN A 97 0.21 17.01 3.95
N ALA A 98 0.03 17.05 5.26
CA ALA A 98 -1.30 16.98 5.88
C ALA A 98 -1.82 18.38 6.20
N SER A 99 -3.10 18.63 5.85
CA SER A 99 -3.77 19.89 6.19
C SER A 99 -3.86 20.07 7.71
N PRO A 100 -3.43 21.19 8.27
CA PRO A 100 -3.57 21.46 9.70
C PRO A 100 -5.04 21.62 10.14
N GLN A 101 -5.96 21.92 9.23
CA GLN A 101 -7.39 22.14 9.50
C GLN A 101 -8.20 20.85 9.44
N THR A 102 -7.91 19.98 8.48
CA THR A 102 -8.67 18.73 8.27
C THR A 102 -7.92 17.50 8.78
N GLY A 103 -6.60 17.55 8.79
CA GLY A 103 -5.73 16.41 9.05
C GLY A 103 -5.66 15.40 7.90
N LEU A 104 -6.32 15.68 6.77
CA LEU A 104 -6.21 14.86 5.56
C LEU A 104 -4.81 15.01 4.97
N VAL A 105 -4.26 13.90 4.47
CA VAL A 105 -2.95 13.83 3.85
C VAL A 105 -3.10 13.85 2.33
N LYS A 106 -2.29 14.66 1.66
CA LYS A 106 -2.23 14.67 0.19
C LYS A 106 -1.92 13.27 -0.36
N ASP A 107 -2.49 12.96 -1.52
CA ASP A 107 -2.16 11.76 -2.27
C ASP A 107 -0.68 11.76 -2.68
N ARG A 108 -0.22 12.86 -3.21
CA ARG A 108 1.15 13.09 -3.68
C ARG A 108 1.60 14.53 -3.48
N CYS A 109 2.90 14.74 -3.63
CA CYS A 109 3.50 16.06 -3.56
C CYS A 109 4.65 16.17 -4.56
N ASN A 110 4.65 17.23 -5.38
CA ASN A 110 5.76 17.54 -6.25
C ASN A 110 6.96 18.04 -5.39
N VAL A 111 8.11 17.39 -5.55
CA VAL A 111 9.33 17.69 -4.80
C VAL A 111 10.43 18.36 -5.64
N ARG A 112 10.14 18.65 -6.91
CA ARG A 112 11.09 19.28 -7.86
C ARG A 112 10.69 20.71 -8.23
N GLY A 113 9.46 21.08 -7.97
CA GLY A 113 8.92 22.40 -8.28
C GLY A 113 7.84 22.82 -7.29
N PRO A 114 7.11 23.91 -7.60
CA PRO A 114 5.96 24.31 -6.80
C PRO A 114 4.89 23.19 -6.79
N ASP A 115 4.44 22.85 -5.60
CA ASP A 115 3.35 21.89 -5.44
C ASP A 115 2.02 22.63 -5.21
N HIS A 116 1.09 22.43 -6.13
CA HIS A 116 -0.25 23.02 -6.10
C HIS A 116 -1.35 21.97 -5.87
N THR A 117 -0.97 20.73 -5.61
CA THR A 117 -1.90 19.61 -5.41
C THR A 117 -2.78 19.86 -4.19
N VAL A 118 -4.08 19.73 -4.36
CA VAL A 118 -5.09 19.83 -3.30
C VAL A 118 -5.76 18.49 -3.01
N VAL A 119 -5.35 17.44 -3.70
CA VAL A 119 -5.95 16.12 -3.62
C VAL A 119 -5.42 15.36 -2.42
N ALA A 120 -6.31 15.00 -1.51
CA ALA A 120 -6.03 14.09 -0.41
C ALA A 120 -6.50 12.68 -0.78
N SER A 121 -5.71 11.68 -0.34
CA SER A 121 -6.09 10.27 -0.33
C SER A 121 -6.46 9.84 1.09
N ILE A 122 -7.59 9.14 1.23
CA ILE A 122 -7.96 8.57 2.53
C ILE A 122 -7.01 7.45 2.95
N ALA A 123 -6.42 6.70 1.99
CA ALA A 123 -5.38 5.72 2.28
C ALA A 123 -4.10 6.39 2.80
N ALA A 124 -3.61 7.44 2.12
CA ALA A 124 -2.46 8.21 2.60
C ALA A 124 -2.73 8.80 4.00
N THR A 125 -3.98 9.21 4.29
CA THR A 125 -4.38 9.66 5.63
C THR A 125 -4.30 8.53 6.66
N GLY A 126 -4.65 7.30 6.31
CA GLY A 126 -4.51 6.11 7.16
C GLY A 126 -3.04 5.79 7.50
N PHE A 127 -2.16 5.81 6.50
CA PHE A 127 -0.72 5.72 6.70
C PHE A 127 -0.21 6.87 7.59
N GLY A 128 -0.66 8.10 7.34
CA GLY A 128 -0.30 9.29 8.09
C GLY A 128 -0.67 9.22 9.57
N LEU A 129 -1.86 8.69 9.91
CA LEU A 129 -2.25 8.45 11.30
C LEU A 129 -1.29 7.48 12.01
N THR A 130 -0.87 6.42 11.33
CA THR A 130 0.14 5.49 11.86
C THR A 130 1.52 6.16 11.95
N ALA A 131 1.89 6.95 10.95
CA ALA A 131 3.13 7.74 10.95
C ALA A 131 3.22 8.72 12.11
N LEU A 132 2.09 9.34 12.55
CA LEU A 132 2.06 10.19 13.74
C LEU A 132 2.39 9.40 15.03
N CYS A 133 1.96 8.14 15.12
CA CYS A 133 2.32 7.26 16.24
C CYS A 133 3.82 6.94 16.22
N ILE A 134 4.37 6.60 15.05
CA ILE A 134 5.81 6.34 14.86
C ILE A 134 6.61 7.60 15.18
N GLY A 135 6.24 8.75 14.61
CA GLY A 135 6.96 10.01 14.81
C GLY A 135 6.99 10.46 16.26
N HIS A 136 5.92 10.26 17.02
CA HIS A 136 5.93 10.51 18.47
C HIS A 136 6.83 9.50 19.20
N LYS A 137 6.73 8.21 18.89
CA LYS A 137 7.58 7.17 19.49
C LYS A 137 9.06 7.42 19.25
N ARG A 138 9.41 7.90 18.05
CA ARG A 138 10.79 8.21 17.64
C ARG A 138 11.26 9.59 18.13
N GLY A 139 10.40 10.40 18.73
CA GLY A 139 10.73 11.74 19.19
C GLY A 139 10.85 12.79 18.08
N TYR A 140 10.27 12.55 16.90
CA TYR A 140 10.23 13.54 15.80
C TYR A 140 9.27 14.69 16.12
N ILE A 141 8.23 14.40 16.87
CA ILE A 141 7.25 15.37 17.36
C ILE A 141 6.92 15.12 18.84
N SER A 142 6.49 16.19 19.52
CA SER A 142 6.05 16.09 20.92
C SER A 142 4.70 15.38 21.06
N SER A 143 4.40 14.90 22.25
CA SER A 143 3.11 14.29 22.60
C SER A 143 1.92 15.23 22.33
N ALA A 144 2.06 16.51 22.64
CA ALA A 144 1.04 17.52 22.39
C ALA A 144 0.76 17.71 20.88
N GLN A 145 1.83 17.74 20.07
CA GLN A 145 1.72 17.86 18.61
C GLN A 145 1.05 16.62 18.01
N ALA A 146 1.51 15.42 18.37
CA ALA A 146 0.95 14.16 17.89
C ALA A 146 -0.54 14.06 18.24
N ARG A 147 -0.88 14.25 19.52
CA ARG A 147 -2.26 14.22 20.02
C ARG A 147 -3.15 15.25 19.30
N GLY A 148 -2.66 16.50 19.17
CA GLY A 148 -3.41 17.57 18.51
C GLY A 148 -3.74 17.22 17.06
N ARG A 149 -2.76 16.74 16.29
CA ARG A 149 -2.96 16.36 14.88
C ARG A 149 -3.91 15.17 14.74
N VAL A 150 -3.76 14.12 15.55
CA VAL A 150 -4.65 12.96 15.54
C VAL A 150 -6.08 13.38 15.86
N LEU A 151 -6.32 14.22 16.89
CA LEU A 151 -7.66 14.69 17.22
C LEU A 151 -8.27 15.53 16.08
N THR A 152 -7.48 16.39 15.44
CA THR A 152 -7.94 17.15 14.27
C THR A 152 -8.46 16.19 13.19
N THR A 153 -7.65 15.21 12.82
CA THR A 153 -8.00 14.22 11.78
C THR A 153 -9.26 13.43 12.17
N LEU A 154 -9.28 12.83 13.37
CA LEU A 154 -10.41 11.99 13.78
C LEU A 154 -11.71 12.78 13.91
N ARG A 155 -11.66 14.02 14.42
CA ARG A 155 -12.84 14.91 14.48
C ARG A 155 -13.36 15.26 13.09
N PHE A 156 -12.46 15.49 12.13
CA PHE A 156 -12.83 15.78 10.75
C PHE A 156 -13.47 14.56 10.08
N LEU A 157 -12.86 13.39 10.19
CA LEU A 157 -13.39 12.11 9.68
C LEU A 157 -14.79 11.80 10.25
N TRP A 158 -15.00 12.09 11.54
CA TRP A 158 -16.28 11.83 12.21
C TRP A 158 -17.37 12.81 11.80
N LYS A 159 -17.06 14.11 11.74
CA LYS A 159 -18.06 15.17 11.66
C LYS A 159 -18.26 15.78 10.27
N LYS A 160 -17.23 15.71 9.40
CA LYS A 160 -17.17 16.54 8.19
C LYS A 160 -16.92 15.75 6.91
N LEU A 161 -16.00 14.79 6.93
CA LEU A 161 -15.65 14.09 5.71
C LEU A 161 -16.85 13.31 5.16
N ALA A 162 -17.12 13.51 3.87
CA ALA A 162 -18.23 12.83 3.19
C ALA A 162 -18.00 11.31 3.17
N HIS A 163 -19.08 10.58 3.45
CA HIS A 163 -19.06 9.11 3.46
C HIS A 163 -20.43 8.55 3.08
N HIS A 164 -20.47 7.30 2.63
CA HIS A 164 -21.71 6.57 2.47
C HIS A 164 -21.64 5.25 3.27
N ARG A 165 -22.63 5.05 4.17
CA ARG A 165 -22.66 3.88 5.07
C ARG A 165 -21.38 3.66 5.89
N GLY A 166 -20.64 4.74 6.17
CA GLY A 166 -19.37 4.68 6.91
C GLY A 166 -18.13 4.50 6.06
N PHE A 167 -18.26 4.10 4.80
CA PHE A 167 -17.16 4.09 3.83
C PHE A 167 -16.94 5.48 3.27
N PHE A 168 -15.69 5.86 3.06
CA PHE A 168 -15.30 7.18 2.59
C PHE A 168 -14.98 7.20 1.10
N PHE A 169 -15.16 8.36 0.47
CA PHE A 169 -14.71 8.58 -0.89
C PHE A 169 -13.18 8.52 -0.97
N HIS A 170 -12.67 7.91 -2.03
CA HIS A 170 -11.24 7.65 -2.23
C HIS A 170 -10.43 8.95 -2.17
N PHE A 171 -10.84 9.97 -2.94
CA PHE A 171 -10.18 11.26 -3.00
C PHE A 171 -11.09 12.39 -2.53
N ALA A 172 -10.48 13.33 -1.82
CA ALA A 172 -11.13 14.53 -1.33
C ALA A 172 -10.20 15.75 -1.44
N ASP A 173 -10.77 16.94 -1.46
CA ASP A 173 -9.98 18.16 -1.30
C ASP A 173 -9.36 18.20 0.09
N VAL A 174 -8.05 18.40 0.16
CA VAL A 174 -7.27 18.35 1.40
C VAL A 174 -7.70 19.41 2.42
N ASN A 175 -8.27 20.53 1.97
CA ASN A 175 -8.68 21.65 2.81
C ASN A 175 -10.14 21.59 3.21
N THR A 176 -11.04 21.13 2.32
CA THR A 176 -12.49 21.17 2.52
C THR A 176 -13.07 19.79 2.82
N GLY A 177 -12.46 18.70 2.35
CA GLY A 177 -13.00 17.35 2.42
C GLY A 177 -14.08 17.06 1.38
N GLU A 178 -14.29 17.96 0.41
CA GLU A 178 -15.20 17.71 -0.71
C GLU A 178 -14.65 16.59 -1.60
N ARG A 179 -15.55 15.72 -2.07
CA ARG A 179 -15.24 14.65 -3.02
C ARG A 179 -14.59 15.21 -4.29
N LEU A 180 -13.49 14.60 -4.73
CA LEU A 180 -12.81 14.98 -5.98
C LEU A 180 -12.89 13.86 -7.01
N TRP A 181 -12.81 14.23 -8.30
CA TRP A 181 -12.71 13.37 -9.48
C TRP A 181 -13.84 12.34 -9.61
N ASP A 182 -15.01 12.63 -9.10
CA ASP A 182 -16.12 11.66 -9.04
C ASP A 182 -15.66 10.28 -8.50
N SER A 183 -14.70 10.30 -7.56
CA SER A 183 -14.15 9.09 -6.99
C SER A 183 -15.23 8.26 -6.31
N GLU A 184 -15.06 6.95 -6.31
CA GLU A 184 -15.93 6.03 -5.61
C GLU A 184 -15.79 6.15 -4.08
N VAL A 185 -16.80 5.71 -3.36
CA VAL A 185 -16.63 5.26 -1.99
C VAL A 185 -15.81 3.97 -2.05
N SER A 186 -14.59 4.02 -1.54
CA SER A 186 -13.64 2.91 -1.66
C SER A 186 -13.68 1.98 -0.45
N SER A 187 -13.77 0.68 -0.70
CA SER A 187 -13.72 -0.35 0.34
C SER A 187 -12.31 -0.51 0.91
N ILE A 188 -11.30 -0.62 0.04
CA ILE A 188 -9.93 -0.90 0.48
C ILE A 188 -9.26 0.33 1.11
N ASP A 189 -9.44 1.52 0.53
CA ASP A 189 -8.85 2.73 1.07
C ASP A 189 -9.48 3.10 2.42
N THR A 190 -10.79 2.82 2.58
CA THR A 190 -11.44 2.92 3.90
C THR A 190 -10.82 1.93 4.89
N ALA A 191 -10.50 0.70 4.49
CA ALA A 191 -9.85 -0.27 5.38
C ALA A 191 -8.44 0.19 5.80
N ILE A 192 -7.65 0.76 4.87
CA ILE A 192 -6.33 1.35 5.17
C ILE A 192 -6.49 2.51 6.16
N LEU A 193 -7.45 3.41 5.91
CA LEU A 193 -7.76 4.51 6.83
C LEU A 193 -8.10 4.00 8.24
N LEU A 194 -8.96 2.97 8.33
CA LEU A 194 -9.35 2.37 9.60
C LEU A 194 -8.18 1.70 10.32
N CYS A 195 -7.22 1.10 9.60
CA CYS A 195 -6.00 0.59 10.22
C CYS A 195 -5.21 1.71 10.93
N GLY A 196 -5.09 2.88 10.31
CA GLY A 196 -4.48 4.05 10.94
C GLY A 196 -5.27 4.57 12.16
N VAL A 197 -6.60 4.67 12.03
CA VAL A 197 -7.51 5.07 13.12
C VAL A 197 -7.37 4.13 14.33
N LEU A 198 -7.38 2.82 14.09
CA LEU A 198 -7.25 1.80 15.13
C LEU A 198 -5.85 1.76 15.74
N THR A 199 -4.80 2.06 14.98
CA THR A 199 -3.44 2.22 15.52
C THR A 199 -3.39 3.38 16.53
N CYS A 200 -3.97 4.52 16.18
CA CYS A 200 -4.08 5.66 17.11
C CYS A 200 -4.87 5.33 18.38
N ARG A 201 -5.95 4.56 18.27
CA ARG A 201 -6.75 4.10 19.42
C ARG A 201 -5.92 3.34 20.45
N GLU A 202 -5.07 2.46 20.00
CA GLU A 202 -4.27 1.62 20.88
C GLU A 202 -2.97 2.29 21.33
N TYR A 203 -2.47 3.25 20.57
CA TYR A 203 -1.26 3.98 20.92
C TYR A 203 -1.50 5.10 21.93
N PHE A 204 -2.52 5.95 21.70
CA PHE A 204 -2.82 7.09 22.57
C PHE A 204 -3.78 6.70 23.71
N HIS A 205 -3.33 6.89 24.95
CA HIS A 205 -4.20 6.71 26.14
C HIS A 205 -5.10 7.94 26.38
N ASP A 206 -5.80 8.39 25.31
CA ASP A 206 -6.67 9.54 25.31
C ASP A 206 -8.13 9.11 25.11
N TYR A 207 -9.03 9.58 26.00
CA TYR A 207 -10.45 9.19 25.96
C TYR A 207 -11.12 9.61 24.65
N GLU A 208 -10.88 10.83 24.17
CA GLU A 208 -11.53 11.32 22.96
C GLU A 208 -11.04 10.61 21.69
N ILE A 209 -9.73 10.37 21.60
CA ILE A 209 -9.15 9.58 20.51
C ILE A 209 -9.78 8.19 20.47
N ARG A 210 -9.84 7.51 21.62
CA ARG A 210 -10.44 6.17 21.72
C ARG A 210 -11.92 6.16 21.32
N ARG A 211 -12.69 7.11 21.82
CA ARG A 211 -14.11 7.22 21.49
C ARG A 211 -14.32 7.47 20.01
N LEU A 212 -13.64 8.47 19.43
CA LEU A 212 -13.76 8.79 18.01
C LEU A 212 -13.35 7.62 17.12
N ALA A 213 -12.28 6.91 17.44
CA ALA A 213 -11.83 5.76 16.70
C ALA A 213 -12.87 4.61 16.71
N VAL A 214 -13.48 4.35 17.87
CA VAL A 214 -14.58 3.38 18.01
C VAL A 214 -15.79 3.81 17.20
N ASP A 215 -16.19 5.08 17.29
CA ASP A 215 -17.36 5.62 16.59
C ASP A 215 -17.17 5.55 15.07
N ILE A 216 -15.96 5.93 14.55
CA ILE A 216 -15.63 5.88 13.12
C ILE A 216 -15.65 4.43 12.62
N PHE A 217 -15.01 3.50 13.34
CA PHE A 217 -14.98 2.10 12.95
C PHE A 217 -16.38 1.46 12.95
N ASN A 218 -17.16 1.67 14.00
CA ASN A 218 -18.49 1.08 14.16
C ASN A 218 -19.56 1.66 13.21
N ARG A 219 -19.29 2.82 12.59
CA ARG A 219 -20.16 3.41 11.59
C ARG A 219 -20.19 2.64 10.27
N VAL A 220 -19.13 1.85 9.99
CA VAL A 220 -18.98 1.14 8.71
C VAL A 220 -19.95 -0.03 8.61
N ASP A 221 -20.82 0.01 7.60
CA ASP A 221 -21.76 -1.06 7.28
C ASP A 221 -21.13 -2.05 6.28
N TRP A 222 -20.37 -2.99 6.79
CA TRP A 222 -19.69 -3.99 5.97
C TRP A 222 -20.67 -4.85 5.16
N SER A 223 -21.84 -5.17 5.74
CA SER A 223 -22.85 -5.99 5.08
C SER A 223 -23.46 -5.31 3.86
N TRP A 224 -23.61 -3.98 3.91
CA TRP A 224 -24.12 -3.20 2.79
C TRP A 224 -23.23 -3.34 1.54
N LEU A 225 -21.90 -3.29 1.71
CA LEU A 225 -20.97 -3.37 0.57
C LEU A 225 -20.82 -4.79 0.02
N ALA A 226 -21.28 -5.80 0.77
CA ALA A 226 -21.31 -7.20 0.33
C ALA A 226 -22.52 -7.53 -0.57
N GLU A 227 -23.64 -6.76 -0.54
CA GLU A 227 -24.84 -6.98 -1.35
C GLU A 227 -25.33 -8.44 -1.31
N ASP A 228 -25.46 -9.01 -0.12
CA ASP A 228 -25.89 -10.41 0.11
C ASP A 228 -24.93 -11.49 -0.46
N THR A 229 -23.78 -11.10 -0.98
CA THR A 229 -22.69 -12.00 -1.38
C THR A 229 -21.64 -12.15 -0.29
N PRO A 230 -20.77 -13.16 -0.32
CA PRO A 230 -19.66 -13.24 0.62
C PRO A 230 -18.51 -12.28 0.32
N LEU A 231 -18.51 -11.62 -0.84
CA LEU A 231 -17.42 -10.79 -1.33
C LEU A 231 -17.83 -9.31 -1.38
N LEU A 232 -16.95 -8.44 -0.91
CA LEU A 232 -17.18 -7.00 -0.96
C LEU A 232 -17.00 -6.46 -2.39
N SER A 233 -17.88 -5.53 -2.79
CA SER A 233 -17.64 -4.67 -3.96
C SER A 233 -16.37 -3.83 -3.74
N GLN A 234 -15.67 -3.51 -4.81
CA GLN A 234 -14.51 -2.61 -4.74
C GLN A 234 -14.91 -1.19 -4.35
N GLY A 235 -16.13 -0.79 -4.64
CA GLY A 235 -16.65 0.50 -4.24
C GLY A 235 -18.08 0.75 -4.68
N TRP A 236 -18.54 1.96 -4.37
CA TRP A 236 -19.86 2.47 -4.73
C TRP A 236 -19.78 3.94 -5.14
N MET A 237 -20.58 4.33 -6.11
CA MET A 237 -20.68 5.71 -6.59
C MET A 237 -22.14 6.16 -6.58
N PRO A 238 -22.41 7.43 -6.18
CA PRO A 238 -23.78 7.96 -6.20
C PRO A 238 -24.46 7.88 -7.57
N GLU A 239 -23.66 8.01 -8.64
CA GLU A 239 -24.11 8.12 -10.01
C GLU A 239 -24.49 6.78 -10.66
N ILE A 240 -23.83 5.69 -10.24
CA ILE A 240 -23.97 4.38 -10.91
C ILE A 240 -24.22 3.21 -9.94
N GLY A 241 -24.20 3.44 -8.62
CA GLY A 241 -24.31 2.38 -7.62
C GLY A 241 -23.02 1.62 -7.37
N PHE A 242 -23.11 0.33 -7.08
CA PHE A 242 -21.96 -0.51 -6.81
C PHE A 242 -21.10 -0.70 -8.07
N LEU A 243 -19.78 -0.69 -7.87
CA LEU A 243 -18.86 -1.07 -8.95
C LEU A 243 -19.05 -2.56 -9.29
N PRO A 244 -18.93 -2.94 -10.56
CA PRO A 244 -19.20 -4.32 -11.01
C PRO A 244 -18.14 -5.32 -10.55
N TYR A 245 -17.09 -4.86 -9.91
CA TYR A 245 -15.93 -5.64 -9.51
C TYR A 245 -15.96 -5.91 -8.01
N ARG A 246 -15.50 -7.12 -7.64
CA ARG A 246 -15.41 -7.57 -6.25
C ARG A 246 -13.99 -7.96 -5.89
N TRP A 247 -13.71 -7.96 -4.61
CA TRP A 247 -12.43 -8.43 -4.07
C TRP A 247 -12.46 -9.96 -3.99
N ASP A 248 -12.25 -10.63 -5.12
CA ASP A 248 -12.39 -12.07 -5.27
C ASP A 248 -11.08 -12.83 -5.54
N ASP A 249 -9.98 -12.12 -5.77
CA ASP A 249 -8.63 -12.68 -5.94
C ASP A 249 -7.66 -12.15 -4.88
N TYR A 250 -6.62 -12.94 -4.56
CA TYR A 250 -5.56 -12.54 -3.63
C TYR A 250 -4.98 -11.17 -4.01
N SER A 251 -5.00 -10.27 -3.04
CA SER A 251 -4.46 -8.92 -3.14
C SER A 251 -4.25 -8.34 -1.73
N GLU A 252 -4.20 -7.02 -1.60
CA GLU A 252 -4.18 -6.33 -0.32
C GLU A 252 -5.49 -6.47 0.50
N LEU A 253 -6.47 -7.17 -0.01
CA LEU A 253 -7.81 -7.38 0.55
C LEU A 253 -7.86 -7.96 1.97
N MET A 254 -6.79 -8.65 2.42
CA MET A 254 -6.84 -9.40 3.69
C MET A 254 -7.17 -8.50 4.88
N MET A 255 -6.57 -7.31 4.98
CA MET A 255 -6.86 -6.39 6.09
C MET A 255 -8.33 -5.95 6.11
N MET A 256 -8.91 -5.69 4.94
CA MET A 256 -10.29 -5.27 4.80
C MET A 256 -11.26 -6.37 5.26
N TYR A 257 -11.05 -7.60 4.81
CA TYR A 257 -11.88 -8.74 5.22
C TYR A 257 -11.72 -9.06 6.71
N LEU A 258 -10.49 -9.01 7.24
CA LEU A 258 -10.25 -9.23 8.65
C LEU A 258 -10.91 -8.16 9.54
N LEU A 259 -10.88 -6.88 9.13
CA LEU A 259 -11.58 -5.81 9.82
C LEU A 259 -13.10 -6.01 9.77
N GLY A 260 -13.65 -6.29 8.59
CA GLY A 260 -15.09 -6.54 8.41
C GLY A 260 -15.59 -7.76 9.17
N MET A 261 -14.83 -8.86 9.17
CA MET A 261 -15.14 -10.05 9.97
C MET A 261 -14.96 -9.79 11.48
N GLY A 262 -14.01 -8.94 11.84
CA GLY A 262 -13.73 -8.57 13.24
C GLY A 262 -14.70 -7.52 13.81
N ALA A 263 -15.51 -6.88 12.98
CA ALA A 263 -16.46 -5.86 13.43
C ALA A 263 -17.44 -6.40 14.49
N TYR A 264 -17.82 -5.52 15.43
CA TYR A 264 -18.81 -5.86 16.44
C TYR A 264 -20.22 -5.78 15.87
N TYR A 265 -20.50 -4.69 15.16
CA TYR A 265 -21.79 -4.47 14.51
C TYR A 265 -21.71 -4.91 13.04
N ARG A 266 -22.71 -5.70 12.59
CA ARG A 266 -22.85 -6.18 11.20
C ARG A 266 -21.54 -6.79 10.62
N PRO A 267 -20.93 -7.74 11.34
CA PRO A 267 -19.72 -8.37 10.87
C PRO A 267 -19.96 -9.16 9.57
N LEU A 268 -18.94 -9.21 8.73
CA LEU A 268 -18.92 -10.15 7.62
C LEU A 268 -18.93 -11.59 8.15
N PRO A 269 -19.61 -12.52 7.45
CA PRO A 269 -19.63 -13.93 7.84
C PRO A 269 -18.26 -14.58 7.65
N ALA A 270 -17.93 -15.60 8.43
CA ALA A 270 -16.65 -16.31 8.33
C ALA A 270 -16.39 -16.90 6.93
N ARG A 271 -17.45 -17.29 6.20
CA ARG A 271 -17.36 -17.80 4.82
C ARG A 271 -16.73 -16.77 3.85
N THR A 272 -16.76 -15.48 4.16
CA THR A 272 -16.08 -14.44 3.39
C THR A 272 -14.59 -14.76 3.19
N TRP A 273 -13.92 -15.26 4.23
CA TRP A 273 -12.50 -15.59 4.16
C TRP A 273 -12.20 -16.73 3.16
N THR A 274 -13.12 -17.65 2.99
CA THR A 274 -12.96 -18.81 2.09
C THR A 274 -13.47 -18.57 0.68
N SER A 275 -14.08 -17.41 0.41
CA SER A 275 -14.78 -17.14 -0.87
C SER A 275 -13.91 -16.49 -1.94
N TRP A 276 -12.76 -15.92 -1.59
CA TRP A 276 -11.84 -15.36 -2.56
C TRP A 276 -10.77 -16.36 -2.98
N LYS A 277 -10.26 -16.22 -4.20
CA LYS A 277 -9.32 -17.14 -4.82
C LYS A 277 -7.90 -16.92 -4.31
N ARG A 278 -7.16 -18.01 -4.24
CA ARG A 278 -5.74 -18.07 -3.87
C ARG A 278 -4.97 -18.79 -4.97
N VAL A 279 -4.83 -18.09 -6.11
CA VAL A 279 -4.11 -18.64 -7.27
C VAL A 279 -2.66 -18.86 -6.90
N THR A 280 -2.14 -20.04 -7.20
CA THR A 280 -0.73 -20.38 -6.96
C THR A 280 0.07 -20.14 -8.23
N PHE A 281 1.14 -19.39 -8.10
CA PHE A 281 2.15 -19.18 -9.13
C PHE A 281 3.41 -19.96 -8.80
N GLU A 282 4.19 -20.28 -9.82
CA GLU A 282 5.51 -20.87 -9.69
C GLU A 282 6.50 -20.13 -10.59
N TYR A 283 7.63 -19.72 -10.02
CA TYR A 283 8.70 -19.03 -10.73
C TYR A 283 10.05 -19.49 -10.19
N HIS A 284 10.90 -20.05 -11.05
CA HIS A 284 12.20 -20.66 -10.65
C HIS A 284 12.09 -21.65 -9.46
N GLY A 285 11.04 -22.45 -9.42
CA GLY A 285 10.81 -23.39 -8.33
C GLY A 285 10.29 -22.74 -7.03
N LEU A 286 10.10 -21.42 -7.01
CA LEU A 286 9.44 -20.70 -5.93
C LEU A 286 7.94 -20.72 -6.15
N ARG A 287 7.22 -21.31 -5.20
CA ARG A 287 5.77 -21.45 -5.28
C ARG A 287 5.10 -20.54 -4.25
N TYR A 288 4.19 -19.67 -4.70
CA TYR A 288 3.51 -18.69 -3.86
C TYR A 288 2.07 -18.43 -4.33
N ILE A 289 1.23 -17.97 -3.43
CA ILE A 289 -0.10 -17.45 -3.73
C ILE A 289 0.06 -15.99 -4.16
N GLY A 290 -0.54 -15.64 -5.29
CA GLY A 290 -0.50 -14.28 -5.84
C GLY A 290 -1.71 -13.97 -6.71
N SER A 291 -1.62 -12.86 -7.43
CA SER A 291 -2.56 -12.44 -8.47
C SER A 291 -1.79 -11.74 -9.60
N PHE A 292 -2.50 -11.29 -10.63
CA PHE A 292 -1.95 -10.45 -11.71
C PHE A 292 -1.71 -9.00 -11.26
N ALA A 293 -1.39 -8.81 -10.01
CA ALA A 293 -1.17 -7.51 -9.42
C ALA A 293 0.30 -7.30 -9.07
N PRO A 294 0.76 -6.06 -8.97
CA PRO A 294 2.14 -5.74 -8.61
C PRO A 294 2.47 -6.11 -7.16
N LEU A 295 3.75 -5.99 -6.80
CA LEU A 295 4.29 -6.51 -5.54
C LEU A 295 3.60 -5.96 -4.28
N PHE A 296 3.04 -4.75 -4.31
CA PHE A 296 2.39 -4.14 -3.14
C PHE A 296 1.24 -4.98 -2.55
N VAL A 297 0.59 -5.83 -3.33
CA VAL A 297 -0.49 -6.71 -2.86
C VAL A 297 -0.04 -7.67 -1.76
N HIS A 298 1.24 -7.98 -1.71
CA HIS A 298 1.85 -8.80 -0.66
C HIS A 298 2.23 -8.00 0.59
N GLN A 299 2.16 -6.67 0.55
CA GLN A 299 2.75 -5.77 1.54
C GLN A 299 1.69 -5.11 2.44
N TYR A 300 0.65 -4.49 1.86
CA TYR A 300 -0.23 -3.56 2.57
C TYR A 300 -0.95 -4.17 3.76
N SER A 301 -1.56 -5.36 3.61
CA SER A 301 -2.20 -6.03 4.74
C SER A 301 -1.22 -6.36 5.87
N GLN A 302 0.04 -6.63 5.51
CA GLN A 302 1.08 -7.01 6.46
C GLN A 302 1.74 -5.83 7.18
N ALA A 303 1.45 -4.59 6.75
CA ALA A 303 1.94 -3.41 7.46
C ALA A 303 1.34 -3.30 8.88
N TRP A 304 0.07 -3.72 9.04
CA TRP A 304 -0.65 -3.65 10.32
C TRP A 304 -0.94 -5.00 10.95
N PHE A 305 -1.43 -5.98 10.16
CA PHE A 305 -1.70 -7.31 10.67
C PHE A 305 -0.42 -8.12 10.77
N ASP A 306 -0.10 -8.59 11.97
CA ASP A 306 1.05 -9.47 12.20
C ASP A 306 0.70 -10.92 11.83
N PHE A 307 1.07 -11.34 10.63
CA PHE A 307 0.90 -12.71 10.16
C PHE A 307 2.08 -13.63 10.52
N ARG A 308 3.13 -13.11 11.15
CA ARG A 308 4.30 -13.92 11.52
C ARG A 308 3.90 -15.04 12.46
N LYS A 309 4.47 -16.24 12.22
CA LYS A 309 4.22 -17.45 13.02
C LYS A 309 2.72 -17.81 13.16
N LYS A 310 1.95 -17.50 12.13
CA LYS A 310 0.52 -17.82 12.04
C LYS A 310 0.20 -18.33 10.65
N ARG A 311 -0.76 -19.23 10.60
CA ARG A 311 -1.35 -19.70 9.34
C ARG A 311 -2.84 -19.93 9.51
N ASP A 312 -3.55 -19.85 8.39
CA ASP A 312 -4.91 -20.39 8.27
C ASP A 312 -4.88 -21.80 7.63
N SER A 313 -6.02 -22.26 7.12
CA SER A 313 -6.10 -23.54 6.41
C SER A 313 -5.41 -23.54 5.04
N TYR A 314 -5.08 -22.37 4.49
CA TYR A 314 -4.51 -22.21 3.15
C TYR A 314 -3.01 -21.95 3.19
N ALA A 315 -2.54 -20.99 4.00
CA ALA A 315 -1.16 -20.53 3.95
C ALA A 315 -0.64 -19.93 5.26
N ASP A 316 0.69 -19.90 5.37
CA ASP A 316 1.43 -18.90 6.12
C ASP A 316 1.67 -17.70 5.19
N TYR A 317 0.87 -16.64 5.36
CA TYR A 317 0.91 -15.49 4.43
C TYR A 317 2.16 -14.63 4.60
N PHE A 318 2.82 -14.67 5.75
CA PHE A 318 4.10 -13.99 5.90
C PHE A 318 5.19 -14.70 5.10
N GLN A 319 5.26 -16.02 5.21
CA GLN A 319 6.18 -16.83 4.40
C GLN A 319 5.85 -16.73 2.91
N ASN A 320 4.57 -16.67 2.56
CA ASN A 320 4.12 -16.45 1.18
C ASN A 320 4.67 -15.13 0.60
N SER A 321 4.62 -14.04 1.37
CA SER A 321 5.14 -12.74 0.91
C SER A 321 6.67 -12.72 0.80
N ILE A 322 7.39 -13.46 1.65
CA ILE A 322 8.84 -13.67 1.50
C ILE A 322 9.14 -14.35 0.14
N ILE A 323 8.43 -15.44 -0.16
CA ILE A 323 8.63 -16.21 -1.40
C ILE A 323 8.26 -15.37 -2.62
N ALA A 324 7.14 -14.65 -2.58
CA ALA A 324 6.71 -13.77 -3.66
C ALA A 324 7.71 -12.63 -3.92
N THR A 325 8.27 -12.03 -2.86
CA THR A 325 9.29 -10.99 -2.99
C THR A 325 10.58 -11.55 -3.61
N GLU A 326 10.99 -12.76 -3.22
CA GLU A 326 12.16 -13.41 -3.82
C GLU A 326 11.93 -13.79 -5.29
N ALA A 327 10.73 -14.29 -5.64
CA ALA A 327 10.34 -14.54 -7.02
C ALA A 327 10.40 -13.24 -7.86
N HIS A 328 9.90 -12.14 -7.30
CA HIS A 328 9.95 -10.82 -7.93
C HIS A 328 11.38 -10.32 -8.14
N ARG A 329 12.26 -10.50 -7.14
CA ARG A 329 13.68 -10.17 -7.26
C ARG A 329 14.35 -10.95 -8.38
N LEU A 330 14.14 -12.27 -8.45
CA LEU A 330 14.68 -13.12 -9.53
C LEU A 330 14.15 -12.69 -10.90
N PHE A 331 12.87 -12.33 -10.98
CA PHE A 331 12.27 -11.79 -12.20
C PHE A 331 12.99 -10.52 -12.68
N CYS A 332 13.23 -9.55 -11.78
CA CYS A 332 14.01 -8.35 -12.14
C CYS A 332 15.44 -8.70 -12.61
N LEU A 333 16.09 -9.69 -12.00
CA LEU A 333 17.42 -10.13 -12.42
C LEU A 333 17.42 -10.75 -13.82
N GLU A 334 16.37 -11.46 -14.21
CA GLU A 334 16.24 -11.97 -15.58
C GLU A 334 15.99 -10.85 -16.59
N LEU A 335 15.21 -9.85 -16.21
CA LEU A 335 14.98 -8.65 -17.01
C LEU A 335 16.26 -7.85 -17.27
N ALA A 336 17.35 -8.07 -16.55
CA ALA A 336 18.63 -7.43 -16.80
C ALA A 336 19.18 -7.67 -18.22
N ARG A 337 18.70 -8.70 -18.93
CA ARG A 337 19.01 -8.94 -20.35
C ARG A 337 18.43 -7.85 -21.26
N GLN A 338 17.31 -7.26 -20.88
CA GLN A 338 16.64 -6.20 -21.64
C GLN A 338 16.88 -4.82 -21.00
N PHE A 339 16.98 -4.78 -19.68
CA PHE A 339 17.15 -3.59 -18.86
C PHE A 339 18.38 -3.75 -17.95
N PRO A 340 19.61 -3.45 -18.47
CA PRO A 340 20.87 -3.83 -17.84
C PRO A 340 21.14 -3.19 -16.47
N ASP A 341 20.36 -2.19 -16.05
CA ASP A 341 20.46 -1.62 -14.71
C ASP A 341 19.93 -2.53 -13.61
N TYR A 342 19.01 -3.45 -13.91
CA TYR A 342 18.53 -4.41 -12.92
C TYR A 342 19.66 -5.34 -12.47
N SER A 343 19.79 -5.50 -11.17
CA SER A 343 20.84 -6.30 -10.53
C SER A 343 20.43 -6.68 -9.10
N ASN A 344 21.30 -7.40 -8.39
CA ASN A 344 21.10 -7.65 -6.96
C ASN A 344 21.06 -6.36 -6.12
N ASP A 345 21.63 -5.28 -6.64
CA ASP A 345 21.70 -3.98 -5.97
C ASP A 345 20.64 -3.00 -6.49
N LEU A 346 19.87 -3.38 -7.51
CA LEU A 346 18.81 -2.56 -8.09
C LEU A 346 17.70 -3.43 -8.67
N TRP A 347 16.61 -3.55 -7.95
CA TRP A 347 15.41 -4.27 -8.35
C TRP A 347 14.19 -3.67 -7.68
N GLY A 348 13.03 -4.02 -8.16
CA GLY A 348 11.74 -3.69 -7.55
C GLY A 348 10.84 -2.94 -8.52
N ILE A 349 9.73 -3.60 -8.84
CA ILE A 349 8.68 -3.08 -9.72
C ILE A 349 7.35 -3.24 -8.98
N THR A 350 6.57 -2.16 -8.93
CA THR A 350 5.21 -2.16 -8.41
C THR A 350 4.42 -1.07 -9.12
N ALA A 351 3.19 -0.77 -8.71
CA ALA A 351 2.45 0.33 -9.33
C ALA A 351 3.13 1.66 -9.02
N SER A 352 3.25 2.53 -10.00
CA SER A 352 3.88 3.86 -9.87
C SER A 352 3.53 4.79 -11.03
N ASP A 353 3.92 6.04 -10.91
CA ASP A 353 3.98 6.96 -12.04
C ASP A 353 5.00 6.49 -13.09
N SER A 354 4.85 6.97 -14.31
CA SER A 354 5.72 6.69 -15.45
C SER A 354 6.23 7.96 -16.09
N GLN A 355 7.24 7.81 -16.96
CA GLN A 355 7.74 8.94 -17.75
C GLN A 355 6.66 9.61 -18.62
N SER A 356 5.60 8.88 -18.97
CA SER A 356 4.47 9.40 -19.74
C SER A 356 3.47 10.18 -18.88
N ASN A 357 3.72 10.35 -17.60
CA ASN A 357 2.82 10.94 -16.59
C ASN A 357 1.52 10.12 -16.36
N ASP A 358 1.54 8.83 -16.67
CA ASP A 358 0.46 7.90 -16.36
C ASP A 358 0.85 7.09 -15.13
N TYR A 359 -0.09 6.78 -14.27
CA TYR A 359 0.11 5.80 -13.21
C TYR A 359 -0.03 4.39 -13.80
N VAL A 360 1.02 3.58 -13.71
CA VAL A 360 1.11 2.28 -14.35
C VAL A 360 1.17 1.16 -13.32
N VAL A 361 0.41 0.11 -13.59
CA VAL A 361 0.55 -1.17 -12.89
C VAL A 361 1.62 -1.97 -13.61
N TRP A 362 2.85 -1.83 -13.15
CA TRP A 362 3.96 -2.55 -13.74
C TRP A 362 3.86 -4.05 -13.48
N GLY A 363 4.39 -4.82 -14.40
CA GLY A 363 4.35 -6.27 -14.36
C GLY A 363 5.15 -6.90 -13.24
N GLY A 364 4.97 -8.20 -13.13
CA GLY A 364 5.65 -9.07 -12.18
C GLY A 364 5.78 -10.48 -12.73
N PRO A 365 6.40 -11.42 -11.97
CA PRO A 365 6.55 -12.79 -12.43
C PRO A 365 5.20 -13.52 -12.50
N PRO A 366 4.95 -14.36 -13.50
CA PRO A 366 5.79 -14.62 -14.68
C PRO A 366 5.41 -13.71 -15.86
N GLU A 367 6.01 -12.53 -15.97
CA GLU A 367 5.84 -11.58 -17.08
C GLU A 367 4.39 -11.15 -17.35
N MET A 368 3.76 -10.60 -16.32
CA MET A 368 2.41 -10.05 -16.40
C MET A 368 2.46 -8.52 -16.34
N GLY A 369 1.82 -7.86 -17.33
CA GLY A 369 1.72 -6.41 -17.39
C GLY A 369 2.91 -5.72 -18.10
N PRO A 370 2.88 -4.37 -18.21
CA PRO A 370 3.92 -3.59 -18.86
C PRO A 370 5.23 -3.60 -18.07
N ILE A 371 6.36 -3.53 -18.80
CA ILE A 371 7.71 -3.47 -18.23
C ILE A 371 8.55 -2.59 -19.15
N ASP A 372 9.28 -1.62 -18.61
CA ASP A 372 10.09 -0.68 -19.39
C ASP A 372 11.45 -0.32 -18.77
N GLY A 373 11.86 -1.00 -17.71
CA GLY A 373 13.07 -0.73 -16.96
C GLY A 373 12.89 0.26 -15.79
N THR A 374 11.66 0.66 -15.50
CA THR A 374 11.34 1.51 -14.33
C THR A 374 11.63 0.76 -13.03
N VAL A 375 12.20 1.49 -12.07
CA VAL A 375 12.48 1.03 -10.71
C VAL A 375 11.60 1.83 -9.75
N VAL A 376 10.93 1.12 -8.84
CA VAL A 376 10.02 1.71 -7.85
C VAL A 376 10.56 1.42 -6.45
N PRO A 377 11.10 2.43 -5.74
CA PRO A 377 11.74 2.22 -4.44
C PRO A 377 10.81 1.61 -3.39
N SER A 378 9.50 1.91 -3.44
CA SER A 378 8.51 1.36 -2.49
C SER A 378 8.34 -0.15 -2.61
N ALA A 379 8.67 -0.76 -3.77
CA ALA A 379 8.68 -2.21 -3.93
C ALA A 379 9.67 -2.88 -2.97
N ALA A 380 10.89 -2.34 -2.86
CA ALA A 380 11.87 -2.78 -1.87
C ALA A 380 11.52 -2.29 -0.46
N GLY A 381 11.06 -1.03 -0.33
CA GLY A 381 10.67 -0.43 0.94
C GLY A 381 9.57 -1.21 1.66
N GLY A 382 8.49 -1.55 0.95
CA GLY A 382 7.40 -2.38 1.48
C GLY A 382 7.80 -3.84 1.74
N SER A 383 8.94 -4.28 1.22
CA SER A 383 9.49 -5.64 1.43
C SER A 383 10.54 -5.72 2.53
N LEU A 384 10.87 -4.62 3.23
CA LEU A 384 11.91 -4.56 4.26
C LEU A 384 11.77 -5.66 5.33
N ALA A 385 10.56 -5.95 5.77
CA ALA A 385 10.33 -6.97 6.79
C ALA A 385 10.34 -8.42 6.22
N PHE A 386 10.24 -8.60 4.90
CA PHE A 386 10.24 -9.92 4.26
C PHE A 386 11.65 -10.37 3.85
N THR A 387 12.41 -9.45 3.24
CA THR A 387 13.76 -9.72 2.72
C THR A 387 14.71 -8.59 3.12
N PRO A 388 15.02 -8.44 4.43
CA PRO A 388 15.74 -7.27 4.96
C PRO A 388 17.05 -6.96 4.23
N GLU A 389 17.92 -7.96 4.08
CA GLU A 389 19.23 -7.78 3.45
C GLU A 389 19.12 -7.31 2.00
N ALA A 390 18.22 -7.95 1.21
CA ALA A 390 18.04 -7.61 -0.20
C ALA A 390 17.40 -6.24 -0.36
N ALA A 391 16.39 -5.92 0.44
CA ALA A 391 15.69 -4.64 0.40
C ALA A 391 16.60 -3.47 0.85
N LEU A 392 17.31 -3.62 1.96
CA LEU A 392 18.26 -2.60 2.44
C LEU A 392 19.37 -2.35 1.42
N ARG A 393 19.92 -3.40 0.82
CA ARG A 393 20.95 -3.29 -0.24
C ARG A 393 20.47 -2.40 -1.39
N VAL A 394 19.27 -2.65 -1.90
CA VAL A 394 18.66 -1.85 -2.97
C VAL A 394 18.45 -0.40 -2.55
N LEU A 395 17.79 -0.17 -1.42
CA LEU A 395 17.47 1.18 -0.98
C LEU A 395 18.73 2.02 -0.71
N ARG A 396 19.76 1.43 -0.10
CA ARG A 396 21.04 2.09 0.11
C ARG A 396 21.76 2.36 -1.21
N ASN A 397 21.72 1.43 -2.16
CA ASN A 397 22.27 1.63 -3.49
C ASN A 397 21.56 2.77 -4.23
N ILE A 398 20.24 2.80 -4.22
CA ILE A 398 19.47 3.89 -4.83
C ILE A 398 19.86 5.23 -4.19
N ARG A 399 19.90 5.31 -2.86
CA ARG A 399 20.30 6.52 -2.12
C ARG A 399 21.69 7.02 -2.49
N THR A 400 22.63 6.11 -2.65
CA THR A 400 24.06 6.43 -2.93
C THR A 400 24.30 6.71 -4.42
N ARG A 401 23.81 5.84 -5.31
CA ARG A 401 24.10 5.90 -6.76
C ARG A 401 23.34 7.01 -7.46
N TYR A 402 22.07 7.21 -7.11
CA TYR A 402 21.19 8.15 -7.79
C TYR A 402 20.98 9.47 -7.01
N GLY A 403 21.42 9.53 -5.77
CA GLY A 403 21.51 10.75 -4.98
C GLY A 403 20.23 11.57 -5.02
N THR A 404 20.36 12.86 -5.35
CA THR A 404 19.22 13.80 -5.42
C THR A 404 18.26 13.52 -6.60
N GLY A 405 18.61 12.65 -7.55
CA GLY A 405 17.69 12.20 -8.59
C GLY A 405 16.54 11.37 -7.99
N ALA A 406 16.89 10.34 -7.22
CA ALA A 406 15.91 9.43 -6.64
C ALA A 406 15.53 9.76 -5.18
N TRP A 407 16.18 10.74 -4.54
CA TRP A 407 15.94 11.11 -3.14
C TRP A 407 15.56 12.58 -2.99
N SER A 408 14.53 12.83 -2.21
CA SER A 408 13.99 14.15 -1.88
C SER A 408 14.00 14.41 -0.37
N LYS A 409 13.44 15.53 0.06
CA LYS A 409 13.24 15.83 1.49
C LYS A 409 12.27 14.86 2.19
N TYR A 410 11.46 14.13 1.40
CA TYR A 410 10.49 13.15 1.92
C TYR A 410 10.95 11.69 1.75
N GLY A 411 12.22 11.48 1.39
CA GLY A 411 12.76 10.17 1.05
C GLY A 411 12.77 9.95 -0.46
N PHE A 412 12.54 8.72 -0.89
CA PHE A 412 12.56 8.37 -2.30
C PHE A 412 11.41 9.03 -3.07
N VAL A 413 11.69 9.43 -4.32
CA VAL A 413 10.65 9.73 -5.29
C VAL A 413 9.88 8.46 -5.63
N ASP A 414 8.68 8.59 -6.22
CA ASP A 414 7.83 7.45 -6.50
C ASP A 414 8.52 6.41 -7.39
N ALA A 415 9.04 6.83 -8.53
CA ALA A 415 9.72 5.97 -9.48
C ALA A 415 10.87 6.66 -10.21
N PHE A 416 11.72 5.87 -10.86
CA PHE A 416 12.73 6.37 -11.80
C PHE A 416 13.10 5.30 -12.83
N ASN A 417 13.61 5.74 -13.97
CA ASN A 417 14.08 4.84 -15.02
C ASN A 417 15.52 5.22 -15.44
N PRO A 418 16.52 4.43 -15.04
CA PRO A 418 17.92 4.74 -15.34
C PRO A 418 18.24 4.80 -16.83
N LEU A 419 17.67 3.91 -17.64
CA LEU A 419 17.89 3.86 -19.08
C LEU A 419 17.40 5.11 -19.79
N LYS A 420 16.32 5.72 -19.26
CA LYS A 420 15.70 6.92 -19.82
C LYS A 420 16.21 8.20 -19.15
N ASN A 421 17.11 8.07 -18.17
CA ASN A 421 17.56 9.16 -17.30
C ASN A 421 16.37 9.98 -16.76
N TRP A 422 15.28 9.28 -16.40
CA TRP A 422 14.07 9.87 -15.86
C TRP A 422 13.95 9.60 -14.37
N PHE A 423 13.58 10.63 -13.62
CA PHE A 423 13.28 10.57 -12.20
C PHE A 423 11.97 11.30 -11.97
N ASP A 424 11.07 10.68 -11.25
CA ASP A 424 9.78 11.28 -10.94
C ASP A 424 9.92 12.57 -10.15
N HIS A 425 8.94 13.44 -10.34
CA HIS A 425 8.84 14.70 -9.61
C HIS A 425 8.04 14.55 -8.33
N ASP A 426 7.28 13.46 -8.19
CA ASP A 426 6.35 13.26 -7.12
C ASP A 426 6.86 12.26 -6.08
N VAL A 427 6.40 12.47 -4.85
CA VAL A 427 6.42 11.50 -3.77
C VAL A 427 4.98 11.14 -3.47
N ILE A 428 4.64 9.86 -3.50
CA ILE A 428 3.29 9.35 -3.28
C ILE A 428 3.11 8.90 -1.83
N GLY A 429 1.99 9.30 -1.22
CA GLY A 429 1.75 9.08 0.20
C GLY A 429 1.64 7.62 0.61
N ILE A 430 1.01 6.76 -0.23
CA ILE A 430 0.89 5.33 0.08
C ILE A 430 2.24 4.61 -0.02
N ASP A 431 3.11 5.00 -0.97
CA ASP A 431 4.43 4.40 -1.17
C ASP A 431 5.41 4.78 -0.05
N THR A 432 5.38 6.05 0.33
CA THR A 432 6.07 6.56 1.52
C THR A 432 5.56 5.86 2.78
N GLY A 433 4.25 5.65 2.86
CA GLY A 433 3.58 5.02 4.00
C GLY A 433 3.97 3.56 4.17
N ILE A 434 3.86 2.75 3.13
CA ILE A 434 4.23 1.34 3.24
C ILE A 434 5.72 1.17 3.57
N THR A 435 6.58 2.00 2.97
CA THR A 435 8.02 2.01 3.25
C THR A 435 8.30 2.32 4.72
N MET A 436 7.69 3.38 5.27
CA MET A 436 7.88 3.78 6.67
C MET A 436 7.39 2.73 7.65
N LEU A 437 6.18 2.18 7.43
CA LEU A 437 5.61 1.20 8.35
C LEU A 437 6.41 -0.11 8.36
N MET A 438 6.88 -0.56 7.19
CA MET A 438 7.68 -1.78 7.10
C MET A 438 9.10 -1.59 7.62
N ALA A 439 9.67 -0.40 7.52
CA ALA A 439 10.93 -0.03 8.17
C ALA A 439 10.80 -0.11 9.70
N GLU A 440 9.77 0.53 10.28
CA GLU A 440 9.52 0.49 11.73
C GLU A 440 9.20 -0.93 12.21
N ASN A 441 8.45 -1.72 11.41
CA ASN A 441 8.19 -3.12 11.74
C ASN A 441 9.45 -3.98 11.71
N LEU A 442 10.36 -3.76 10.76
CA LEU A 442 11.66 -4.42 10.74
C LEU A 442 12.49 -4.04 11.96
N ARG A 443 12.55 -2.76 12.31
CA ARG A 443 13.37 -2.23 13.40
C ARG A 443 12.88 -2.67 14.78
N THR A 444 11.56 -2.65 15.02
CA THR A 444 11.01 -2.82 16.37
C THR A 444 9.74 -3.65 16.46
N GLY A 445 9.05 -3.94 15.35
CA GLY A 445 7.73 -4.56 15.37
C GLY A 445 6.61 -3.66 15.90
N PHE A 446 6.86 -2.38 16.07
CA PHE A 446 5.97 -1.46 16.78
C PHE A 446 4.57 -1.36 16.19
N VAL A 447 4.44 -1.26 14.86
CA VAL A 447 3.12 -1.13 14.23
C VAL A 447 2.32 -2.39 14.47
N TRP A 448 2.93 -3.57 14.29
CA TRP A 448 2.30 -4.86 14.57
C TRP A 448 1.86 -4.98 16.03
N GLU A 449 2.76 -4.72 16.97
CA GLU A 449 2.45 -4.82 18.40
C GLU A 449 1.32 -3.88 18.81
N THR A 450 1.32 -2.66 18.28
CA THR A 450 0.30 -1.66 18.60
C THR A 450 -1.04 -2.02 17.98
N PHE A 451 -1.06 -2.29 16.66
CA PHE A 451 -2.30 -2.57 15.94
C PHE A 451 -2.97 -3.86 16.42
N MET A 452 -2.20 -4.93 16.68
CA MET A 452 -2.76 -6.22 17.09
C MET A 452 -3.36 -6.24 18.51
N ARG A 453 -3.27 -5.14 19.28
CA ARG A 453 -4.04 -4.98 20.52
C ARG A 453 -5.53 -4.74 20.26
N ASN A 454 -5.89 -4.30 19.06
CA ASN A 454 -7.27 -4.09 18.67
C ASN A 454 -8.08 -5.40 18.70
N PRO A 455 -9.19 -5.47 19.47
CA PRO A 455 -9.99 -6.69 19.54
C PRO A 455 -10.61 -7.09 18.20
N GLU A 456 -10.84 -6.13 17.32
CA GLU A 456 -11.36 -6.38 15.96
C GLU A 456 -10.34 -7.17 15.12
N ALA A 457 -9.06 -6.80 15.18
CA ALA A 457 -8.01 -7.52 14.49
C ALA A 457 -7.93 -8.97 14.96
N LYS A 458 -7.95 -9.19 16.29
CA LYS A 458 -7.93 -10.53 16.87
C LYS A 458 -9.16 -11.34 16.45
N ARG A 459 -10.38 -10.79 16.62
CA ARG A 459 -11.62 -11.49 16.21
C ARG A 459 -11.64 -11.83 14.73
N GLY A 460 -11.16 -10.92 13.86
CA GLY A 460 -11.07 -11.16 12.43
C GLY A 460 -10.17 -12.35 12.12
N MET A 461 -8.97 -12.39 12.69
CA MET A 461 -8.04 -13.50 12.52
C MET A 461 -8.59 -14.82 13.09
N ASP A 462 -9.22 -14.79 14.28
CA ASP A 462 -9.84 -15.98 14.88
C ASP A 462 -10.95 -16.55 13.97
N ARG A 463 -11.81 -15.67 13.42
CA ARG A 463 -12.91 -16.05 12.49
C ARG A 463 -12.41 -16.53 11.13
N ALA A 464 -11.26 -16.02 10.68
CA ALA A 464 -10.57 -16.48 9.48
C ALA A 464 -9.84 -17.83 9.70
N GLY A 465 -9.78 -18.31 10.94
CA GLY A 465 -9.17 -19.60 11.29
C GLY A 465 -7.66 -19.57 11.46
N PHE A 466 -7.07 -18.38 11.66
CA PHE A 466 -5.64 -18.28 11.95
C PHE A 466 -5.28 -18.93 13.28
N LYS A 467 -4.20 -19.70 13.26
CA LYS A 467 -3.64 -20.39 14.43
C LYS A 467 -2.13 -20.17 14.50
N PRO A 468 -1.54 -20.20 15.71
CA PRO A 468 -0.10 -20.23 15.84
C PRO A 468 0.53 -21.33 15.00
N TYR A 469 1.61 -21.02 14.32
CA TYR A 469 2.34 -21.95 13.47
C TYR A 469 3.83 -21.69 13.62
N GLN A 470 4.58 -22.77 13.84
CA GLN A 470 6.03 -22.75 13.76
C GLN A 470 6.42 -23.51 12.50
N PRO A 471 7.09 -22.85 11.53
CA PRO A 471 7.61 -23.57 10.38
C PRO A 471 8.55 -24.68 10.87
N SER A 472 8.32 -25.91 10.41
CA SER A 472 9.27 -26.99 10.66
C SER A 472 10.61 -26.61 10.01
N SER A 473 11.73 -26.92 10.67
CA SER A 473 13.08 -26.68 10.14
C SER A 473 13.36 -27.47 8.83
N THR A 474 12.44 -28.34 8.43
CA THR A 474 12.49 -29.11 7.18
C THR A 474 11.42 -28.54 6.21
N PRO A 475 11.78 -28.09 5.02
CA PRO A 475 10.82 -27.66 4.01
C PRO A 475 9.97 -28.86 3.59
N GLN A 476 8.71 -28.89 3.98
CA GLN A 476 7.76 -29.85 3.38
C GLN A 476 7.37 -29.33 2.01
N ILE A 477 7.72 -30.09 0.97
CA ILE A 477 7.07 -29.99 -0.35
C ILE A 477 5.61 -30.36 -0.11
N GLN A 478 4.71 -29.37 -0.14
CA GLN A 478 3.28 -29.63 -0.06
C GLN A 478 2.86 -30.43 -1.28
N GLN A 479 2.46 -31.66 -1.07
CA GLN A 479 1.82 -32.48 -2.11
C GLN A 479 0.47 -31.83 -2.51
N PRO A 480 0.08 -31.89 -3.79
CA PRO A 480 -1.18 -31.35 -4.21
C PRO A 480 -2.33 -32.07 -3.51
N ILE A 481 -3.24 -31.29 -2.92
CA ILE A 481 -4.53 -31.82 -2.42
C ILE A 481 -5.28 -32.33 -3.64
N ALA A 482 -5.47 -33.63 -3.74
CA ALA A 482 -6.32 -34.23 -4.77
C ALA A 482 -7.73 -33.71 -4.58
N LEU A 483 -8.21 -32.96 -5.57
CA LEU A 483 -9.63 -32.64 -5.69
C LEU A 483 -10.37 -33.97 -5.97
N SER A 484 -11.06 -34.47 -4.96
CA SER A 484 -12.07 -35.54 -5.19
C SER A 484 -13.17 -34.99 -6.08
N ARG A 485 -13.48 -35.74 -7.11
CA ARG A 485 -14.51 -35.48 -8.14
C ARG A 485 -15.91 -35.29 -7.55
#